data_fbe09093f8dbac8d1eb39f7fb126c480
#
_entry.id   fbe09093f8dbac8d1eb39f7fb126c480
#
_cell.length_a   1.000
_cell.length_b   1.000
_cell.length_c   1.000
_cell.angle_alpha   90.00
_cell.angle_beta   90.00
_cell.angle_gamma   90.00
#
_symmetry.space_group_name_H-M   'P 1'
#
loop_
_entity.id
_entity.type
_entity.pdbx_description
1 polymer ?
#
loop_
_entity_poly.entity_id
_entity_poly.type
_entity_poly.pdbx_seq_one_letter_code
_entity_poly.pdbx_strand_id
1 'polypeptide(L)'
;MERLASLDNARATLLLLGVLFHASVFIYLYQKPASLGEFLLVVFTHQFLHVFRMPAFFVIAGFFAAYLLQTRGPNKFFQNRLQRIALPLAIFWIPLTFANAWASQGAWLTSRSTFDVLPIDFAHLWFLYFLVLYSVVFWAFSAPLRKLLTKRVSPLAFLLLLAAAFPLIPGVFDQEGTLATSTRLFPDPGLLLLYFLIFLSGAIGYNQQERWLTFLKRRAVLL
;
A
#
# COMPACT_ATOMS: atom_id res chain seq x y z
N MET A 1 19.12 16.73 11.01
CA MET A 1 18.61 15.43 10.52
C MET A 1 18.61 15.51 9.00
N GLU A 2 19.51 14.81 8.34
CA GLU A 2 19.46 14.72 6.88
C GLU A 2 18.09 14.12 6.49
N ARG A 3 17.35 14.85 5.67
CA ARG A 3 16.16 14.33 5.04
C ARG A 3 16.59 13.11 4.22
N LEU A 4 15.90 12.02 4.39
CA LEU A 4 16.06 10.86 3.52
C LEU A 4 15.43 11.19 2.15
N ALA A 5 16.03 12.16 1.46
CA ALA A 5 15.52 12.74 0.20
C ALA A 5 15.21 11.66 -0.84
N SER A 6 16.01 10.60 -0.89
CA SER A 6 15.77 9.47 -1.80
C SER A 6 14.45 8.74 -1.52
N LEU A 7 14.07 8.55 -0.26
CA LEU A 7 12.81 7.92 0.10
C LEU A 7 11.60 8.86 -0.10
N ASP A 8 11.79 10.15 0.13
CA ASP A 8 10.75 11.15 -0.18
C ASP A 8 10.52 11.24 -1.70
N ASN A 9 11.58 11.20 -2.50
CA ASN A 9 11.49 11.13 -3.96
C ASN A 9 10.81 9.83 -4.42
N ALA A 10 11.17 8.68 -3.84
CA ALA A 10 10.52 7.42 -4.15
C ALA A 10 9.01 7.45 -3.86
N ARG A 11 8.59 8.06 -2.74
CA ARG A 11 7.16 8.24 -2.42
C ARG A 11 6.47 9.14 -3.44
N ALA A 12 7.09 10.26 -3.81
CA ALA A 12 6.54 11.16 -4.82
C ALA A 12 6.40 10.46 -6.17
N THR A 13 7.41 9.69 -6.58
CA THR A 13 7.36 8.88 -7.82
C THR A 13 6.22 7.86 -7.77
N LEU A 14 6.06 7.13 -6.67
CA LEU A 14 4.96 6.17 -6.52
C LEU A 14 3.57 6.83 -6.55
N LEU A 15 3.44 8.06 -6.04
CA LEU A 15 2.20 8.84 -6.15
C LEU A 15 1.93 9.26 -7.60
N LEU A 16 2.95 9.73 -8.33
CA LEU A 16 2.82 10.09 -9.76
C LEU A 16 2.48 8.87 -10.62
N LEU A 17 3.08 7.71 -10.35
CA LEU A 17 2.70 6.44 -10.98
C LEU A 17 1.24 6.07 -10.70
N GLY A 18 0.66 6.58 -9.62
CA GLY A 18 -0.77 6.44 -9.34
C GLY A 18 -1.66 7.13 -10.36
N VAL A 19 -1.27 8.32 -10.80
CA VAL A 19 -2.01 9.04 -11.86
C VAL A 19 -1.96 8.24 -13.16
N LEU A 20 -0.78 7.72 -13.53
CA LEU A 20 -0.61 6.91 -14.72
C LEU A 20 -1.44 5.60 -14.64
N PHE A 21 -1.45 4.95 -13.47
CA PHE A 21 -2.29 3.78 -13.22
C PHE A 21 -3.77 4.09 -13.45
N HIS A 22 -4.32 5.14 -12.86
CA HIS A 22 -5.73 5.48 -13.00
C HIS A 22 -6.07 5.92 -14.43
N ALA A 23 -5.14 6.58 -15.13
CA ALA A 23 -5.32 6.88 -16.55
C ALA A 23 -5.39 5.59 -17.39
N SER A 24 -4.54 4.59 -17.11
CA SER A 24 -4.60 3.30 -17.82
C SER A 24 -5.90 2.54 -17.56
N VAL A 25 -6.42 2.58 -16.32
CA VAL A 25 -7.74 2.02 -15.98
C VAL A 25 -8.84 2.70 -16.78
N PHE A 26 -8.81 4.02 -16.86
CA PHE A 26 -9.80 4.78 -17.61
C PHE A 26 -9.80 4.40 -19.11
N ILE A 27 -8.62 4.32 -19.72
CA ILE A 27 -8.48 3.90 -21.13
C ILE A 27 -8.99 2.47 -21.31
N TYR A 28 -8.61 1.55 -20.41
CA TYR A 28 -9.05 0.15 -20.48
C TYR A 28 -10.57 -0.01 -20.42
N LEU A 29 -11.23 0.75 -19.52
CA LEU A 29 -12.67 0.61 -19.29
C LEU A 29 -13.55 1.39 -20.27
N TYR A 30 -13.10 2.54 -20.74
CA TYR A 30 -13.96 3.47 -21.49
C TYR A 30 -13.51 3.74 -22.93
N GLN A 31 -12.24 3.51 -23.25
CA GLN A 31 -11.74 3.68 -24.61
C GLN A 31 -11.35 2.31 -25.15
N LYS A 32 -12.09 1.82 -26.14
CA LYS A 32 -11.71 0.57 -26.82
C LYS A 32 -10.39 0.80 -27.57
N PRO A 33 -9.29 0.09 -27.22
CA PRO A 33 -8.03 0.21 -27.94
C PRO A 33 -8.23 -0.08 -29.43
N ALA A 34 -7.65 0.76 -30.29
CA ALA A 34 -7.82 0.65 -31.74
C ALA A 34 -6.99 -0.49 -32.34
N SER A 35 -5.96 -0.95 -31.63
CA SER A 35 -5.08 -2.03 -32.06
C SER A 35 -4.74 -3.01 -30.94
N LEU A 36 -4.31 -4.21 -31.32
CA LEU A 36 -3.79 -5.20 -30.35
C LEU A 36 -2.58 -4.67 -29.60
N GLY A 37 -1.71 -3.90 -30.23
CA GLY A 37 -0.53 -3.30 -29.59
C GLY A 37 -0.90 -2.30 -28.50
N GLU A 38 -1.87 -1.44 -28.75
CA GLU A 38 -2.41 -0.51 -27.74
C GLU A 38 -3.06 -1.25 -26.57
N PHE A 39 -3.86 -2.28 -26.87
CA PHE A 39 -4.47 -3.11 -25.84
C PHE A 39 -3.42 -3.75 -24.92
N LEU A 40 -2.42 -4.41 -25.51
CA LEU A 40 -1.34 -5.05 -24.75
C LEU A 40 -0.55 -4.04 -23.92
N LEU A 41 -0.26 -2.85 -24.46
CA LEU A 41 0.46 -1.80 -23.73
C LEU A 41 -0.36 -1.31 -22.52
N VAL A 42 -1.65 -1.07 -22.70
CA VAL A 42 -2.53 -0.61 -21.62
C VAL A 42 -2.66 -1.69 -20.52
N VAL A 43 -2.90 -2.95 -20.91
CA VAL A 43 -3.00 -4.08 -19.97
C VAL A 43 -1.68 -4.28 -19.23
N PHE A 44 -0.54 -4.30 -19.94
CA PHE A 44 0.76 -4.45 -19.30
C PHE A 44 1.04 -3.31 -18.32
N THR A 45 0.80 -2.05 -18.72
CA THR A 45 1.01 -0.88 -17.85
C THR A 45 0.12 -0.97 -16.61
N HIS A 46 -1.15 -1.32 -16.80
CA HIS A 46 -2.10 -1.49 -15.71
C HIS A 46 -1.64 -2.56 -14.72
N GLN A 47 -1.36 -3.77 -15.21
CA GLN A 47 -0.97 -4.90 -14.37
C GLN A 47 0.36 -4.66 -13.65
N PHE A 48 1.37 -4.16 -14.37
CA PHE A 48 2.67 -3.85 -13.80
C PHE A 48 2.57 -2.83 -12.67
N LEU A 49 1.87 -1.71 -12.93
CA LEU A 49 1.70 -0.67 -11.90
C LEU A 49 0.86 -1.15 -10.72
N HIS A 50 -0.13 -2.01 -10.97
CA HIS A 50 -0.99 -2.54 -9.91
C HIS A 50 -0.19 -3.43 -8.94
N VAL A 51 0.57 -4.39 -9.47
CA VAL A 51 1.35 -5.34 -8.67
C VAL A 51 2.50 -4.68 -7.93
N PHE A 52 3.18 -3.72 -8.55
CA PHE A 52 4.39 -3.12 -8.00
C PHE A 52 4.13 -1.95 -7.05
N ARG A 53 3.25 -1.03 -7.42
CA ARG A 53 3.11 0.28 -6.77
C ARG A 53 2.67 0.18 -5.30
N MET A 54 1.62 -0.62 -5.05
CA MET A 54 1.06 -0.71 -3.70
C MET A 54 1.98 -1.41 -2.71
N PRO A 55 2.57 -2.57 -3.02
CA PRO A 55 3.60 -3.16 -2.17
C PRO A 55 4.76 -2.22 -1.87
N ALA A 56 5.31 -1.54 -2.87
CA ALA A 56 6.39 -0.58 -2.68
C ALA A 56 6.01 0.57 -1.73
N PHE A 57 4.78 1.08 -1.86
CA PHE A 57 4.26 2.11 -0.98
C PHE A 57 4.15 1.63 0.48
N PHE A 58 3.66 0.41 0.71
CA PHE A 58 3.55 -0.16 2.06
C PHE A 58 4.92 -0.44 2.69
N VAL A 59 5.91 -0.89 1.90
CA VAL A 59 7.30 -1.05 2.39
C VAL A 59 7.84 0.30 2.90
N ILE A 60 7.72 1.36 2.10
CA ILE A 60 8.19 2.70 2.49
C ILE A 60 7.41 3.22 3.71
N ALA A 61 6.10 3.00 3.76
CA ALA A 61 5.28 3.39 4.90
C ALA A 61 5.69 2.68 6.19
N GLY A 62 6.01 1.39 6.13
CA GLY A 62 6.52 0.59 7.24
C GLY A 62 7.89 1.07 7.73
N PHE A 63 8.80 1.40 6.81
CA PHE A 63 10.10 1.99 7.13
C PHE A 63 9.93 3.27 7.95
N PHE A 64 9.11 4.20 7.47
CA PHE A 64 8.85 5.45 8.20
C PHE A 64 8.05 5.25 9.50
N ALA A 65 7.23 4.21 9.59
CA ALA A 65 6.55 3.87 10.84
C ALA A 65 7.54 3.44 11.92
N ALA A 66 8.46 2.56 11.59
CA ALA A 66 9.52 2.13 12.52
C ALA A 66 10.44 3.30 12.90
N TYR A 67 10.83 4.12 11.93
CA TYR A 67 11.62 5.34 12.19
C TYR A 67 10.93 6.26 13.20
N LEU A 68 9.67 6.61 12.98
CA LEU A 68 8.93 7.50 13.87
C LEU A 68 8.70 6.88 15.26
N LEU A 69 8.37 5.60 15.31
CA LEU A 69 8.15 4.88 16.57
C LEU A 69 9.40 4.86 17.43
N GLN A 70 10.57 4.67 16.82
CA GLN A 70 11.83 4.60 17.55
C GLN A 70 12.40 5.96 17.94
N THR A 71 12.26 6.97 17.06
CA THR A 71 12.85 8.28 17.29
C THR A 71 11.95 9.20 18.11
N ARG A 72 10.63 9.09 18.01
CA ARG A 72 9.68 9.99 18.65
C ARG A 72 8.82 9.34 19.74
N GLY A 73 8.87 8.02 19.85
CA GLY A 73 8.06 7.24 20.79
C GLY A 73 6.60 7.04 20.33
N PRO A 74 5.85 6.14 21.03
CA PRO A 74 4.54 5.69 20.56
C PRO A 74 3.48 6.79 20.48
N ASN A 75 3.41 7.68 21.46
CA ASN A 75 2.36 8.71 21.48
C ASN A 75 2.55 9.76 20.36
N LYS A 76 3.78 10.22 20.16
CA LYS A 76 4.08 11.17 19.07
C LYS A 76 3.98 10.49 17.69
N PHE A 77 4.30 9.21 17.60
CA PHE A 77 4.05 8.39 16.41
C PHE A 77 2.55 8.40 16.09
N PHE A 78 1.70 8.04 17.04
CA PHE A 78 0.26 7.95 16.83
C PHE A 78 -0.36 9.29 16.44
N GLN A 79 -0.02 10.38 17.16
CA GLN A 79 -0.47 11.73 16.83
C GLN A 79 -0.08 12.14 15.39
N ASN A 80 1.16 11.84 14.97
CA ASN A 80 1.61 12.12 13.62
C ASN A 80 0.80 11.35 12.57
N ARG A 81 0.49 10.05 12.84
CA ARG A 81 -0.31 9.23 11.93
C ARG A 81 -1.77 9.70 11.88
N LEU A 82 -2.33 10.06 13.02
CA LEU A 82 -3.68 10.62 13.07
C LEU A 82 -3.81 11.88 12.22
N GLN A 83 -2.89 12.82 12.35
CA GLN A 83 -2.92 14.08 11.61
C GLN A 83 -2.59 13.94 10.12
N ARG A 84 -1.67 13.02 9.75
CA ARG A 84 -1.15 12.93 8.38
C ARG A 84 -1.81 11.84 7.53
N ILE A 85 -2.54 10.92 8.14
CA ILE A 85 -3.20 9.81 7.42
C ILE A 85 -4.68 9.77 7.75
N ALA A 86 -5.06 9.67 9.05
CA ALA A 86 -6.46 9.50 9.41
C ALA A 86 -7.29 10.76 9.13
N LEU A 87 -6.76 11.94 9.43
CA LEU A 87 -7.46 13.21 9.17
C LEU A 87 -7.68 13.45 7.66
N PRO A 88 -6.68 13.34 6.77
CA PRO A 88 -6.92 13.40 5.34
C PRO A 88 -7.91 12.34 4.85
N LEU A 89 -7.82 11.10 5.33
CA LEU A 89 -8.78 10.06 5.00
C LEU A 89 -10.22 10.51 5.35
N ALA A 90 -10.44 11.01 6.57
CA ALA A 90 -11.75 11.45 7.01
C ALA A 90 -12.30 12.66 6.21
N ILE A 91 -11.42 13.60 5.84
CA ILE A 91 -11.81 14.79 5.09
C ILE A 91 -12.13 14.46 3.63
N PHE A 92 -11.29 13.65 2.98
CA PHE A 92 -11.41 13.41 1.54
C PHE A 92 -12.28 12.22 1.17
N TRP A 93 -12.56 11.33 2.10
CA TRP A 93 -13.36 10.13 1.83
C TRP A 93 -14.74 10.47 1.26
N ILE A 94 -15.52 11.31 1.96
CA ILE A 94 -16.88 11.68 1.53
C ILE A 94 -16.87 12.39 0.17
N PRO A 95 -16.11 13.49 -0.03
CA PRO A 95 -16.06 14.17 -1.31
C PRO A 95 -15.65 13.28 -2.48
N LEU A 96 -14.67 12.39 -2.28
CA LEU A 96 -14.21 11.49 -3.34
C LEU A 96 -15.24 10.40 -3.65
N THR A 97 -15.98 9.90 -2.66
CA THR A 97 -17.07 8.96 -2.90
C THR A 97 -18.16 9.58 -3.76
N PHE A 98 -18.55 10.84 -3.47
CA PHE A 98 -19.51 11.57 -4.29
C PHE A 98 -18.96 11.88 -5.70
N ALA A 99 -17.72 12.30 -5.82
CA ALA A 99 -17.08 12.57 -7.10
C ALA A 99 -17.04 11.32 -8.00
N ASN A 100 -16.68 10.16 -7.42
CA ASN A 100 -16.69 8.88 -8.13
C ASN A 100 -18.11 8.49 -8.57
N ALA A 101 -19.09 8.64 -7.67
CA ALA A 101 -20.49 8.34 -8.00
C ALA A 101 -21.01 9.24 -9.15
N TRP A 102 -20.64 10.51 -9.12
CA TRP A 102 -21.00 11.46 -10.19
C TRP A 102 -20.29 11.11 -11.51
N ALA A 103 -19.00 10.83 -11.50
CA ALA A 103 -18.22 10.49 -12.69
C ALA A 103 -18.69 9.19 -13.35
N SER A 104 -19.19 8.24 -12.57
CA SER A 104 -19.73 6.96 -13.04
C SER A 104 -21.20 7.03 -13.43
N GLN A 105 -21.80 8.24 -13.51
CA GLN A 105 -23.21 8.44 -13.81
C GLN A 105 -24.18 7.62 -12.94
N GLY A 106 -23.80 7.39 -11.70
CA GLY A 106 -24.59 6.60 -10.74
C GLY A 106 -24.45 5.08 -10.88
N ALA A 107 -23.69 4.56 -11.84
CA ALA A 107 -23.50 3.11 -12.01
C ALA A 107 -22.91 2.44 -10.75
N TRP A 108 -22.14 3.17 -9.98
CA TRP A 108 -21.60 2.70 -8.69
C TRP A 108 -22.67 2.55 -7.60
N LEU A 109 -23.70 3.38 -7.64
CA LEU A 109 -24.80 3.35 -6.66
C LEU A 109 -25.83 2.27 -7.00
N THR A 110 -26.01 1.97 -8.30
CA THR A 110 -27.00 0.99 -8.77
C THR A 110 -26.50 -0.47 -8.73
N SER A 111 -25.20 -0.68 -8.70
CA SER A 111 -24.58 -2.01 -8.65
C SER A 111 -24.55 -2.66 -7.26
N ARG A 112 -25.07 -1.98 -6.22
CA ARG A 112 -24.98 -2.46 -4.83
C ARG A 112 -26.29 -3.05 -4.36
N SER A 113 -26.18 -4.17 -3.65
CA SER A 113 -27.32 -4.78 -2.97
C SER A 113 -27.89 -3.83 -1.93
N THR A 114 -29.22 -3.87 -1.77
CA THR A 114 -30.06 -3.06 -0.87
C THR A 114 -29.66 -3.09 0.63
N PHE A 115 -28.70 -3.89 1.02
CA PHE A 115 -28.18 -3.98 2.39
C PHE A 115 -27.02 -3.02 2.69
N ASP A 116 -26.42 -2.38 1.68
CA ASP A 116 -25.37 -1.40 1.88
C ASP A 116 -25.97 0.01 2.05
N VAL A 117 -26.70 0.23 3.14
CA VAL A 117 -27.38 1.50 3.47
C VAL A 117 -26.40 2.68 3.64
N LEU A 118 -25.12 2.40 3.85
CA LEU A 118 -24.04 3.38 3.76
C LEU A 118 -23.01 2.83 2.77
N PRO A 119 -22.73 3.51 1.66
CA PRO A 119 -21.67 3.14 0.76
C PRO A 119 -20.32 3.46 1.41
N ILE A 120 -19.96 2.67 2.45
CA ILE A 120 -18.66 2.78 3.10
C ILE A 120 -17.66 2.05 2.21
N ASP A 121 -17.38 2.68 1.07
CA ASP A 121 -16.37 2.24 0.13
C ASP A 121 -15.26 3.29 0.12
N PHE A 122 -14.07 2.86 0.46
CA PHE A 122 -12.92 3.75 0.46
C PHE A 122 -12.38 4.01 -0.95
N ALA A 123 -12.91 3.33 -1.97
CA ALA A 123 -12.48 3.48 -3.36
C ALA A 123 -10.95 3.56 -3.47
N HIS A 124 -10.42 4.69 -3.98
CA HIS A 124 -8.99 4.90 -4.12
C HIS A 124 -8.24 5.14 -2.80
N LEU A 125 -8.96 5.38 -1.69
CA LEU A 125 -8.37 5.67 -0.38
C LEU A 125 -8.19 4.42 0.50
N TRP A 126 -8.52 3.23 0.02
CA TRP A 126 -8.41 1.98 0.78
C TRP A 126 -7.01 1.78 1.41
N PHE A 127 -5.95 2.20 0.70
CA PHE A 127 -4.59 2.09 1.21
C PHE A 127 -4.32 3.00 2.42
N LEU A 128 -4.94 4.21 2.48
CA LEU A 128 -4.86 5.08 3.65
C LEU A 128 -5.57 4.44 4.84
N TYR A 129 -6.72 3.81 4.60
CA TYR A 129 -7.44 3.07 5.63
C TYR A 129 -6.58 1.93 6.22
N PHE A 130 -5.95 1.12 5.38
CA PHE A 130 -5.00 0.09 5.83
C PHE A 130 -3.85 0.69 6.63
N LEU A 131 -3.29 1.82 6.21
CA LEU A 131 -2.23 2.50 6.96
C LEU A 131 -2.71 3.02 8.33
N VAL A 132 -3.98 3.43 8.45
CA VAL A 132 -4.57 3.78 9.75
C VAL A 132 -4.62 2.54 10.64
N LEU A 133 -5.17 1.43 10.15
CA LEU A 133 -5.25 0.17 10.91
C LEU A 133 -3.85 -0.30 11.36
N TYR A 134 -2.87 -0.30 10.46
CA TYR A 134 -1.49 -0.70 10.80
C TYR A 134 -0.84 0.26 11.80
N SER A 135 -1.16 1.55 11.72
CA SER A 135 -0.67 2.53 12.69
C SER A 135 -1.25 2.30 14.08
N VAL A 136 -2.53 1.91 14.18
CA VAL A 136 -3.16 1.51 15.44
C VAL A 136 -2.48 0.26 16.01
N VAL A 137 -2.24 -0.77 15.20
CA VAL A 137 -1.52 -1.98 15.61
C VAL A 137 -0.11 -1.64 16.09
N PHE A 138 0.64 -0.82 15.35
CA PHE A 138 1.99 -0.39 15.74
C PHE A 138 2.03 0.41 17.02
N TRP A 139 1.02 1.22 17.27
CA TRP A 139 0.90 1.97 18.53
C TRP A 139 0.54 1.03 19.69
N ALA A 140 -0.52 0.22 19.54
CA ALA A 140 -1.00 -0.67 20.59
C ALA A 140 0.04 -1.72 21.00
N PHE A 141 0.75 -2.28 20.03
CA PHE A 141 1.78 -3.30 20.22
C PHE A 141 3.22 -2.75 20.14
N SER A 142 3.41 -1.47 20.45
CA SER A 142 4.71 -0.79 20.32
C SER A 142 5.84 -1.45 21.11
N ALA A 143 5.58 -1.96 22.32
CA ALA A 143 6.60 -2.60 23.16
C ALA A 143 7.06 -3.96 22.59
N PRO A 144 6.16 -4.94 22.29
CA PRO A 144 6.58 -6.20 21.67
C PRO A 144 7.14 -6.02 20.25
N LEU A 145 6.61 -5.07 19.47
CA LEU A 145 7.13 -4.77 18.13
C LEU A 145 8.56 -4.24 18.18
N ARG A 146 8.90 -3.36 19.12
CA ARG A 146 10.28 -2.91 19.30
C ARG A 146 11.23 -4.08 19.55
N LYS A 147 10.84 -5.03 20.41
CA LYS A 147 11.64 -6.24 20.66
C LYS A 147 11.75 -7.13 19.43
N LEU A 148 10.68 -7.28 18.67
CA LEU A 148 10.67 -8.07 17.43
C LEU A 148 11.57 -7.42 16.36
N LEU A 149 11.43 -6.11 16.16
CA LEU A 149 12.17 -5.36 15.15
C LEU A 149 13.69 -5.30 15.45
N THR A 150 14.11 -5.44 16.71
CA THR A 150 15.54 -5.50 17.07
C THR A 150 16.17 -6.87 16.81
N LYS A 151 15.35 -7.93 16.61
CA LYS A 151 15.88 -9.25 16.26
C LYS A 151 16.52 -9.22 14.88
N ARG A 152 17.62 -9.98 14.73
CA ARG A 152 18.31 -10.12 13.45
C ARG A 152 17.48 -11.03 12.53
N VAL A 153 16.65 -10.42 11.70
CA VAL A 153 15.93 -11.13 10.64
C VAL A 153 16.66 -10.85 9.32
N SER A 154 16.95 -11.90 8.56
CA SER A 154 17.45 -11.69 7.20
C SER A 154 16.32 -11.14 6.35
N PRO A 155 16.45 -9.92 5.81
CA PRO A 155 15.39 -9.35 4.99
C PRO A 155 15.13 -10.16 3.72
N LEU A 156 16.18 -10.74 3.13
CA LEU A 156 16.02 -11.63 2.00
C LEU A 156 15.23 -12.89 2.37
N ALA A 157 15.57 -13.53 3.50
CA ALA A 157 14.80 -14.69 3.98
C ALA A 157 13.34 -14.32 4.28
N PHE A 158 13.10 -13.15 4.84
CA PHE A 158 11.73 -12.66 5.08
C PHE A 158 10.98 -12.41 3.77
N LEU A 159 11.59 -11.77 2.77
CA LEU A 159 10.98 -11.54 1.47
C LEU A 159 10.72 -12.85 0.71
N LEU A 160 11.63 -13.82 0.79
CA LEU A 160 11.44 -15.15 0.21
C LEU A 160 10.30 -15.90 0.90
N LEU A 161 10.22 -15.83 2.23
CA LEU A 161 9.13 -16.41 3.00
C LEU A 161 7.79 -15.75 2.62
N LEU A 162 7.77 -14.43 2.49
CA LEU A 162 6.60 -13.69 2.06
C LEU A 162 6.18 -14.09 0.64
N ALA A 163 7.12 -14.17 -0.29
CA ALA A 163 6.86 -14.60 -1.66
C ALA A 163 6.33 -16.05 -1.74
N ALA A 164 6.85 -16.95 -0.91
CA ALA A 164 6.37 -18.32 -0.83
C ALA A 164 4.99 -18.43 -0.16
N ALA A 165 4.70 -17.59 0.82
CA ALA A 165 3.41 -17.56 1.51
C ALA A 165 2.31 -16.84 0.69
N PHE A 166 2.71 -15.93 -0.21
CA PHE A 166 1.80 -15.10 -1.00
C PHE A 166 0.68 -15.86 -1.70
N PRO A 167 0.96 -16.93 -2.47
CA PRO A 167 -0.09 -17.69 -3.17
C PRO A 167 -0.98 -18.50 -2.22
N LEU A 168 -0.57 -18.71 -0.97
CA LEU A 168 -1.30 -19.47 0.04
C LEU A 168 -2.30 -18.63 0.83
N ILE A 169 -2.26 -17.30 0.70
CA ILE A 169 -3.16 -16.39 1.40
C ILE A 169 -4.45 -16.26 0.59
N PRO A 170 -5.62 -16.69 1.11
CA PRO A 170 -6.88 -16.56 0.42
C PRO A 170 -7.23 -15.11 0.09
N GLY A 171 -7.90 -14.88 -1.04
CA GLY A 171 -8.40 -13.55 -1.41
C GLY A 171 -7.34 -12.56 -1.90
N VAL A 172 -6.11 -13.00 -2.12
CA VAL A 172 -5.02 -12.14 -2.61
C VAL A 172 -5.20 -11.78 -4.07
N PHE A 173 -5.75 -12.71 -4.85
CA PHE A 173 -6.03 -12.50 -6.26
C PHE A 173 -7.54 -12.33 -6.48
N ASP A 174 -7.91 -11.40 -7.34
CA ASP A 174 -9.26 -11.23 -7.84
C ASP A 174 -9.59 -12.27 -8.94
N GLN A 175 -10.79 -12.16 -9.50
CA GLN A 175 -11.25 -13.07 -10.57
C GLN A 175 -10.43 -12.93 -11.87
N GLU A 176 -9.73 -11.81 -12.04
CA GLU A 176 -8.88 -11.52 -13.20
C GLU A 176 -7.42 -11.96 -12.96
N GLY A 177 -7.12 -12.53 -11.80
CA GLY A 177 -5.75 -12.94 -11.42
C GLY A 177 -4.85 -11.77 -11.06
N THR A 178 -5.42 -10.59 -10.78
CA THR A 178 -4.67 -9.43 -10.31
C THR A 178 -4.66 -9.38 -8.78
N LEU A 179 -3.78 -8.55 -8.22
CA LEU A 179 -3.81 -8.29 -6.78
C LEU A 179 -5.14 -7.65 -6.42
N ALA A 180 -5.93 -8.33 -5.60
CA ALA A 180 -7.21 -7.83 -5.16
C ALA A 180 -7.05 -6.55 -4.32
N THR A 181 -8.04 -5.68 -4.41
CA THR A 181 -8.14 -4.48 -3.57
C THR A 181 -9.37 -4.59 -2.68
N SER A 182 -9.23 -4.26 -1.41
CA SER A 182 -10.36 -4.28 -0.47
C SER A 182 -10.74 -2.85 -0.14
N THR A 183 -11.78 -2.37 -0.79
CA THR A 183 -12.31 -1.02 -0.57
C THR A 183 -13.34 -0.95 0.55
N ARG A 184 -13.71 -2.11 1.12
CA ARG A 184 -14.76 -2.24 2.14
C ARG A 184 -14.27 -1.81 3.52
N LEU A 185 -15.21 -1.40 4.40
CA LEU A 185 -14.93 -1.11 5.81
C LEU A 185 -14.38 -2.33 6.56
N PHE A 186 -14.89 -3.53 6.23
CA PHE A 186 -14.35 -4.79 6.73
C PHE A 186 -13.53 -5.43 5.61
N PRO A 187 -12.22 -5.17 5.57
CA PRO A 187 -11.37 -5.70 4.51
C PRO A 187 -11.25 -7.22 4.61
N ASP A 188 -10.94 -7.84 3.48
CA ASP A 188 -10.60 -9.26 3.46
C ASP A 188 -9.39 -9.51 4.38
N PRO A 189 -9.49 -10.47 5.34
CA PRO A 189 -8.41 -10.74 6.29
C PRO A 189 -7.10 -11.16 5.62
N GLY A 190 -7.18 -11.88 4.50
CA GLY A 190 -6.01 -12.30 3.74
C GLY A 190 -5.25 -11.11 3.16
N LEU A 191 -5.96 -10.18 2.52
CA LEU A 191 -5.38 -8.94 2.02
C LEU A 191 -4.82 -8.05 3.12
N LEU A 192 -5.56 -7.91 4.22
CA LEU A 192 -5.10 -7.15 5.37
C LEU A 192 -3.79 -7.72 5.93
N LEU A 193 -3.70 -9.05 6.05
CA LEU A 193 -2.49 -9.73 6.50
C LEU A 193 -1.35 -9.54 5.49
N LEU A 194 -1.59 -9.74 4.21
CA LEU A 194 -0.57 -9.59 3.16
C LEU A 194 0.08 -8.20 3.21
N TYR A 195 -0.74 -7.16 3.12
CA TYR A 195 -0.21 -5.79 3.13
C TYR A 195 0.40 -5.41 4.48
N PHE A 196 -0.05 -6.00 5.59
CA PHE A 196 0.61 -5.85 6.88
C PHE A 196 2.02 -6.48 6.90
N LEU A 197 2.18 -7.68 6.33
CA LEU A 197 3.49 -8.32 6.21
C LEU A 197 4.44 -7.52 5.30
N ILE A 198 3.93 -6.98 4.21
CA ILE A 198 4.69 -6.08 3.33
C ILE A 198 5.09 -4.80 4.08
N PHE A 199 4.19 -4.19 4.83
CA PHE A 199 4.47 -3.03 5.68
C PHE A 199 5.52 -3.38 6.76
N LEU A 200 5.41 -4.55 7.39
CA LEU A 200 6.35 -5.03 8.39
C LEU A 200 7.76 -5.25 7.80
N SER A 201 7.87 -5.69 6.54
CA SER A 201 9.16 -5.81 5.85
C SER A 201 9.92 -4.49 5.78
N GLY A 202 9.20 -3.41 5.50
CA GLY A 202 9.76 -2.06 5.53
C GLY A 202 10.23 -1.64 6.93
N ALA A 203 9.46 -1.97 7.96
CA ALA A 203 9.82 -1.69 9.35
C ALA A 203 11.07 -2.49 9.80
N ILE A 204 11.21 -3.73 9.35
CA ILE A 204 12.43 -4.56 9.55
C ILE A 204 13.60 -3.93 8.78
N GLY A 205 13.37 -3.49 7.54
CA GLY A 205 14.36 -2.81 6.71
C GLY A 205 14.97 -1.58 7.36
N TYR A 206 14.16 -0.77 8.04
CA TYR A 206 14.65 0.39 8.81
C TYR A 206 15.66 -0.03 9.88
N ASN A 207 15.38 -1.08 10.65
CA ASN A 207 16.27 -1.53 11.73
C ASN A 207 17.56 -2.17 11.22
N GLN A 208 17.60 -2.58 9.99
CA GLN A 208 18.72 -3.29 9.38
C GLN A 208 19.34 -2.52 8.21
N GLN A 209 19.06 -1.21 8.09
CA GLN A 209 19.49 -0.38 6.97
C GLN A 209 21.00 -0.45 6.72
N GLU A 210 21.83 -0.46 7.75
CA GLU A 210 23.29 -0.58 7.64
C GLU A 210 23.71 -1.89 6.93
N ARG A 211 23.04 -3.00 7.25
CA ARG A 211 23.31 -4.30 6.65
C ARG A 211 22.86 -4.36 5.19
N TRP A 212 21.70 -3.76 4.90
CA TRP A 212 21.20 -3.64 3.53
C TRP A 212 22.13 -2.81 2.66
N LEU A 213 22.54 -1.65 3.15
CA LEU A 213 23.48 -0.80 2.44
C LEU A 213 24.82 -1.51 2.20
N THR A 214 25.31 -2.24 3.18
CA THR A 214 26.54 -3.02 3.02
C THR A 214 26.36 -4.15 2.00
N PHE A 215 25.26 -4.86 2.06
CA PHE A 215 24.94 -5.92 1.09
C PHE A 215 24.83 -5.38 -0.35
N LEU A 216 24.12 -4.28 -0.54
CA LEU A 216 23.94 -3.64 -1.85
C LEU A 216 25.28 -3.10 -2.39
N LYS A 217 26.08 -2.44 -1.54
CA LYS A 217 27.40 -1.93 -1.93
C LYS A 217 28.33 -3.07 -2.38
N ARG A 218 28.36 -4.19 -1.64
CA ARG A 218 29.17 -5.35 -2.04
C ARG A 218 28.75 -5.97 -3.37
N ARG A 219 27.45 -5.91 -3.72
CA ARG A 219 26.94 -6.43 -4.99
C ARG A 219 27.10 -5.44 -6.15
N ALA A 220 26.97 -4.14 -5.88
CA ALA A 220 27.17 -3.10 -6.88
C ALA A 220 28.65 -2.97 -7.35
N VAL A 221 29.60 -3.50 -6.59
CA VAL A 221 31.02 -3.57 -6.99
C VAL A 221 31.30 -4.79 -7.90
N LEU A 222 30.33 -5.73 -8.01
CA LEU A 222 30.43 -6.95 -8.83
C LEU A 222 29.68 -6.83 -10.18
N LEU A 223 29.05 -5.70 -10.43
CA LEU A 223 28.40 -5.29 -11.69
C LEU A 223 29.18 -4.15 -12.35
#